data_1b0f90b66812e2125eaca5979bedc895
#
_entry.id   1b0f90b66812e2125eaca5979bedc895
#
_cell.length_a   1.000
_cell.length_b   1.000
_cell.length_c   1.000
_cell.angle_alpha   90.00
_cell.angle_beta   90.00
_cell.angle_gamma   90.00
#
_symmetry.space_group_name_H-M   'P 1'
#
loop_
_entity.id
_entity.type
_entity.pdbx_description
1 polymer ?
#
loop_
_entity_poly.entity_id
_entity_poly.type
_entity_poly.pdbx_seq_one_letter_code
_entity_poly.pdbx_strand_id
1 'polypeptide(L)'
;MKRQRCKVFLVSLLLLAMLFGCAAPAAAPEAATPEAELPEATASLTAEPTDAVTQPDPLGTAVREDSDAVNAAYAKQYFDIVFSETVTQQEFVTALERVQHVQSTVTLAAADAAAALQGHSAVSLAVAGAGLAELAAVYTQEKIDATLQGLEVEGTVAADFACALDTGLVNRERAQVLAKNEAVDAALATRLLMAVATHNGTARNMMGYTDDPETYARIMNMWNTIMAANDPASLCEDETLVNVGVQILMEGVATGFNIVDISRDGRFLPELTINYFHDDIRHLRQVIGLLNSEGIVCKVQINPEFSVYQYLPEWDDDEPTPTYKVVQMAEDFYVVNTIGYFMELEFANAEDRLAFDALIKEVAKKNSGEEGKALLHNSWWQPTYESYVEVDDTYYEVYDQTISHGTYLMRIGTLDDILTPLQELAGEDCTVAQGKYWINDAYWRYMNGEDQ
;
A
#
# COMPACT_ATOMS: atom_id res chain seq x y z
N MET A 1 -6.18 50.87 22.77
CA MET A 1 -5.26 49.86 22.22
C MET A 1 -4.45 49.31 23.38
N LYS A 2 -4.88 48.20 23.96
CA LYS A 2 -4.11 47.44 24.98
C LYS A 2 -3.90 46.04 24.43
N ARG A 3 -2.67 45.73 24.07
CA ARG A 3 -2.25 44.35 23.72
C ARG A 3 -2.27 43.53 25.00
N GLN A 4 -3.19 42.60 25.12
CA GLN A 4 -3.14 41.54 26.11
C GLN A 4 -2.20 40.44 25.60
N ARG A 5 -1.08 40.29 26.28
CA ARG A 5 -0.15 39.17 26.04
C ARG A 5 -0.77 37.91 26.66
N CYS A 6 -1.25 37.00 25.82
CA CYS A 6 -1.63 35.68 26.28
C CYS A 6 -0.38 34.90 26.67
N LYS A 7 -0.34 34.42 27.89
CA LYS A 7 0.78 33.60 28.40
C LYS A 7 0.54 32.19 27.93
N VAL A 8 1.49 31.69 27.13
CA VAL A 8 1.59 30.28 26.75
C VAL A 8 1.76 29.46 28.02
N PHE A 9 0.79 28.66 28.40
CA PHE A 9 0.93 27.62 29.40
C PHE A 9 1.37 26.35 28.69
N LEU A 10 2.61 25.98 28.94
CA LEU A 10 3.17 24.69 28.56
C LEU A 10 2.43 23.64 29.40
N VAL A 11 1.52 22.88 28.81
CA VAL A 11 0.91 21.72 29.46
C VAL A 11 1.84 20.53 29.23
N SER A 12 2.73 20.29 30.20
CA SER A 12 3.46 19.04 30.28
C SER A 12 2.50 17.92 30.63
N LEU A 13 2.19 17.06 29.69
CA LEU A 13 1.41 15.84 29.94
C LEU A 13 2.30 14.87 30.71
N LEU A 14 2.11 14.80 32.03
CA LEU A 14 2.75 13.79 32.90
C LEU A 14 2.04 12.45 32.67
N LEU A 15 2.68 11.55 31.94
CA LEU A 15 2.31 10.12 31.98
C LEU A 15 2.70 9.57 33.36
N LEU A 16 1.71 9.40 34.22
CA LEU A 16 1.88 8.74 35.52
C LEU A 16 1.75 7.22 35.30
N ALA A 17 2.88 6.54 35.16
CA ALA A 17 2.95 5.08 35.20
C ALA A 17 2.60 4.62 36.62
N MET A 18 1.40 4.13 36.84
CA MET A 18 1.05 3.40 38.07
C MET A 18 1.48 1.95 37.96
N LEU A 19 2.60 1.66 38.56
CA LEU A 19 2.98 0.29 38.95
C LEU A 19 2.06 -0.16 40.06
N PHE A 20 1.12 -1.04 39.79
CA PHE A 20 0.45 -1.84 40.84
C PHE A 20 0.87 -3.30 40.76
N GLY A 21 1.39 -3.73 41.89
CA GLY A 21 1.98 -5.04 42.10
C GLY A 21 0.98 -6.17 41.98
N CYS A 22 1.53 -7.30 41.54
CA CYS A 22 0.91 -8.61 41.54
C CYS A 22 0.49 -9.05 42.93
N ALA A 23 -0.80 -9.32 43.11
CA ALA A 23 -1.30 -10.23 44.11
C ALA A 23 -2.07 -11.33 43.38
N ALA A 24 -1.59 -12.57 43.50
CA ALA A 24 -2.22 -13.75 42.94
C ALA A 24 -3.50 -14.10 43.72
N PRO A 25 -4.62 -14.41 43.07
CA PRO A 25 -5.74 -15.06 43.74
C PRO A 25 -5.59 -16.58 43.68
N ALA A 26 -6.03 -17.20 44.79
CA ALA A 26 -6.00 -18.61 45.07
C ALA A 26 -6.86 -19.45 44.13
N ALA A 27 -6.44 -20.71 43.97
CA ALA A 27 -7.09 -21.73 43.19
C ALA A 27 -8.54 -22.00 43.61
N ALA A 28 -9.43 -22.08 42.60
CA ALA A 28 -10.77 -22.66 42.73
C ALA A 28 -10.83 -24.03 42.03
N PRO A 29 -11.71 -24.97 42.42
CA PRO A 29 -11.56 -26.38 42.16
C PRO A 29 -11.96 -26.82 40.77
N GLU A 30 -11.26 -27.87 40.31
CA GLU A 30 -11.45 -28.62 39.07
C GLU A 30 -12.90 -29.09 38.88
N ALA A 31 -13.52 -28.71 37.77
CA ALA A 31 -14.73 -29.36 37.27
C ALA A 31 -14.34 -30.30 36.14
N ALA A 32 -14.67 -31.57 36.30
CA ALA A 32 -14.41 -32.64 35.37
C ALA A 32 -15.13 -32.41 34.03
N THR A 33 -14.39 -32.44 32.92
CA THR A 33 -14.89 -32.48 31.54
C THR A 33 -15.13 -33.93 31.12
N PRO A 34 -16.26 -34.28 30.49
CA PRO A 34 -16.43 -35.61 29.92
C PRO A 34 -15.67 -35.74 28.62
N GLU A 35 -14.88 -36.78 28.52
CA GLU A 35 -14.18 -37.27 27.35
C GLU A 35 -15.21 -37.67 26.25
N ALA A 36 -15.15 -37.02 25.10
CA ALA A 36 -15.90 -37.42 23.92
C ALA A 36 -15.00 -38.30 23.04
N GLU A 37 -15.35 -39.57 22.94
CA GLU A 37 -14.75 -40.52 22.00
C GLU A 37 -14.95 -40.07 20.54
N LEU A 38 -13.85 -39.95 19.79
CA LEU A 38 -13.82 -39.80 18.35
C LEU A 38 -13.97 -41.17 17.68
N PRO A 39 -14.83 -41.36 16.67
CA PRO A 39 -14.87 -42.61 15.95
C PRO A 39 -13.70 -42.74 14.98
N GLU A 40 -12.95 -43.84 15.07
CA GLU A 40 -11.99 -44.31 14.11
C GLU A 40 -12.68 -44.64 12.77
N ALA A 41 -12.39 -43.85 11.71
CA ALA A 41 -12.74 -44.18 10.35
C ALA A 41 -11.51 -44.70 9.61
N THR A 42 -11.34 -46.01 9.62
CA THR A 42 -10.47 -46.74 8.71
C THR A 42 -11.17 -46.84 7.35
N ALA A 43 -10.79 -46.01 6.38
CA ALA A 43 -11.09 -46.20 4.98
C ALA A 43 -9.80 -46.35 4.20
N SER A 44 -9.50 -47.60 3.84
CA SER A 44 -8.46 -47.97 2.89
C SER A 44 -8.93 -47.60 1.49
N LEU A 45 -8.33 -46.57 0.87
CA LEU A 45 -8.49 -46.24 -0.55
C LEU A 45 -7.27 -46.75 -1.32
N THR A 46 -7.42 -47.89 -1.96
CA THR A 46 -6.57 -48.32 -3.06
C THR A 46 -6.89 -47.46 -4.28
N ALA A 47 -6.04 -46.51 -4.64
CA ALA A 47 -6.14 -45.75 -5.87
C ALA A 47 -5.34 -46.46 -6.95
N GLU A 48 -5.99 -46.82 -8.07
CA GLU A 48 -5.36 -47.17 -9.33
C GLU A 48 -4.68 -45.93 -9.93
N PRO A 49 -3.55 -46.13 -10.69
CA PRO A 49 -2.86 -45.00 -11.30
C PRO A 49 -3.61 -44.49 -12.52
N THR A 50 -4.25 -43.37 -12.41
CA THR A 50 -4.80 -42.62 -13.53
C THR A 50 -3.81 -41.54 -13.98
N ASP A 51 -3.63 -41.48 -15.27
CA ASP A 51 -2.91 -40.58 -16.15
C ASP A 51 -2.36 -39.27 -15.57
N ALA A 52 -1.18 -38.90 -16.09
CA ALA A 52 -0.40 -37.72 -15.83
C ALA A 52 -1.27 -36.45 -15.61
N VAL A 53 -1.58 -36.18 -14.37
CA VAL A 53 -2.07 -34.86 -13.93
C VAL A 53 -0.84 -33.96 -13.97
N THR A 54 -0.83 -33.02 -14.91
CA THR A 54 0.01 -31.83 -14.86
C THR A 54 -0.12 -31.25 -13.47
N GLN A 55 0.95 -31.28 -12.67
CA GLN A 55 0.97 -30.63 -11.37
C GLN A 55 0.61 -29.15 -11.58
N PRO A 56 -0.39 -28.60 -10.88
CA PRO A 56 -0.58 -27.18 -10.87
C PRO A 56 0.67 -26.52 -10.27
N ASP A 57 1.08 -25.43 -10.89
CA ASP A 57 2.13 -24.53 -10.41
C ASP A 57 1.93 -24.29 -8.89
N PRO A 58 2.92 -24.56 -8.03
CA PRO A 58 2.72 -24.56 -6.58
C PRO A 58 2.34 -23.21 -5.98
N LEU A 59 2.30 -22.14 -6.77
CA LEU A 59 1.88 -20.79 -6.34
C LEU A 59 0.59 -20.29 -7.03
N GLY A 60 -0.05 -21.06 -7.91
CA GLY A 60 -1.44 -20.91 -8.36
C GLY A 60 -1.94 -19.53 -8.81
N THR A 61 -1.13 -18.52 -8.82
CA THR A 61 -1.43 -17.19 -9.35
C THR A 61 -0.60 -16.97 -10.60
N ALA A 62 -1.24 -16.93 -11.75
CA ALA A 62 -0.61 -16.40 -12.95
C ALA A 62 0.02 -15.05 -12.55
N VAL A 63 1.36 -14.94 -12.64
CA VAL A 63 2.04 -13.67 -12.40
C VAL A 63 1.47 -12.68 -13.41
N ARG A 64 0.66 -11.74 -12.94
CA ARG A 64 0.13 -10.67 -13.77
C ARG A 64 1.25 -9.71 -14.04
N GLU A 65 1.56 -9.52 -15.29
CA GLU A 65 2.61 -8.60 -15.70
C GLU A 65 1.98 -7.30 -16.19
N ASP A 66 2.55 -6.20 -15.72
CA ASP A 66 2.24 -4.89 -16.29
C ASP A 66 2.72 -4.80 -17.74
N SER A 67 2.06 -3.97 -18.53
CA SER A 67 2.52 -3.69 -19.89
C SER A 67 3.92 -3.02 -19.90
N ASP A 68 4.62 -3.09 -21.01
CA ASP A 68 5.94 -2.44 -21.14
C ASP A 68 5.87 -0.94 -20.88
N ALA A 69 4.80 -0.30 -21.31
CA ALA A 69 4.58 1.13 -21.07
C ALA A 69 4.44 1.43 -19.58
N VAL A 70 3.68 0.62 -18.84
CA VAL A 70 3.49 0.75 -17.39
C VAL A 70 4.79 0.48 -16.64
N ASN A 71 5.53 -0.57 -17.01
CA ASN A 71 6.83 -0.86 -16.42
C ASN A 71 7.85 0.26 -16.66
N ALA A 72 7.89 0.82 -17.88
CA ALA A 72 8.79 1.93 -18.21
C ALA A 72 8.41 3.21 -17.46
N ALA A 73 7.12 3.52 -17.36
CA ALA A 73 6.63 4.65 -16.58
C ALA A 73 7.00 4.51 -15.11
N TYR A 74 6.81 3.32 -14.54
CA TYR A 74 7.16 3.03 -13.15
C TYR A 74 8.67 3.16 -12.88
N ALA A 75 9.51 2.55 -13.74
CA ALA A 75 10.96 2.65 -13.61
C ALA A 75 11.45 4.10 -13.67
N LYS A 76 10.84 4.91 -14.52
CA LYS A 76 11.13 6.35 -14.60
C LYS A 76 10.67 7.11 -13.36
N GLN A 77 9.44 6.88 -12.91
CA GLN A 77 8.81 7.62 -11.79
C GLN A 77 9.53 7.38 -10.48
N TYR A 78 9.80 6.11 -10.14
CA TYR A 78 10.26 5.72 -8.81
C TYR A 78 11.77 5.48 -8.72
N PHE A 79 12.42 5.19 -9.85
CA PHE A 79 13.87 4.87 -9.86
C PHE A 79 14.68 5.82 -10.74
N ASP A 80 14.05 6.74 -11.45
CA ASP A 80 14.70 7.63 -12.43
C ASP A 80 15.53 6.83 -13.46
N ILE A 81 14.94 5.77 -13.99
CA ILE A 81 15.58 4.86 -14.95
C ILE A 81 14.85 4.93 -16.28
N VAL A 82 15.60 5.21 -17.34
CA VAL A 82 15.19 5.11 -18.73
C VAL A 82 16.33 4.44 -19.50
N PHE A 83 16.11 3.23 -19.98
CA PHE A 83 17.11 2.52 -20.77
C PHE A 83 17.20 3.08 -22.19
N SER A 84 18.41 3.05 -22.75
CA SER A 84 18.66 3.31 -24.16
C SER A 84 18.09 2.17 -25.03
N GLU A 85 17.89 2.41 -26.34
CA GLU A 85 17.39 1.38 -27.27
C GLU A 85 18.25 0.11 -27.28
N THR A 86 19.56 0.29 -27.19
CA THR A 86 20.52 -0.81 -26.98
C THR A 86 21.08 -0.67 -25.57
N VAL A 87 20.63 -1.54 -24.68
CA VAL A 87 21.01 -1.51 -23.26
C VAL A 87 22.44 -2.04 -23.12
N THR A 88 23.29 -1.30 -22.40
CA THR A 88 24.63 -1.75 -22.04
C THR A 88 24.62 -2.49 -20.69
N GLN A 89 25.64 -3.33 -20.45
CA GLN A 89 25.79 -3.98 -19.16
C GLN A 89 25.90 -2.97 -18.01
N GLN A 90 26.60 -1.84 -18.22
CA GLN A 90 26.74 -0.81 -17.21
C GLN A 90 25.43 -0.10 -16.88
N GLU A 91 24.61 0.21 -17.89
CA GLU A 91 23.27 0.79 -17.66
C GLU A 91 22.42 -0.13 -16.79
N PHE A 92 22.44 -1.43 -17.08
CA PHE A 92 21.66 -2.40 -16.33
C PHE A 92 22.19 -2.59 -14.89
N VAL A 93 23.52 -2.64 -14.70
CA VAL A 93 24.12 -2.68 -13.35
C VAL A 93 23.74 -1.45 -12.55
N THR A 94 23.86 -0.26 -13.13
CA THR A 94 23.48 0.99 -12.45
C THR A 94 21.98 1.01 -12.09
N ALA A 95 21.14 0.47 -12.96
CA ALA A 95 19.71 0.34 -12.68
C ALA A 95 19.43 -0.65 -11.53
N LEU A 96 20.11 -1.79 -11.52
CA LEU A 96 19.99 -2.78 -10.44
C LEU A 96 20.42 -2.20 -9.08
N GLU A 97 21.48 -1.39 -9.06
CA GLU A 97 21.94 -0.72 -7.83
C GLU A 97 20.86 0.21 -7.23
N ARG A 98 20.02 0.85 -8.08
CA ARG A 98 18.91 1.72 -7.62
C ARG A 98 17.72 0.96 -7.05
N VAL A 99 17.52 -0.30 -7.45
CA VAL A 99 16.41 -1.14 -6.98
C VAL A 99 16.83 -2.16 -5.92
N GLN A 100 18.07 -2.11 -5.46
CA GLN A 100 18.51 -2.95 -4.34
C GLN A 100 17.86 -2.51 -3.03
N HIS A 101 17.60 -3.47 -2.15
CA HIS A 101 17.19 -3.17 -0.79
C HIS A 101 18.32 -2.41 -0.05
N VAL A 102 17.95 -1.43 0.77
CA VAL A 102 18.91 -0.59 1.53
C VAL A 102 19.95 -1.41 2.32
N GLN A 103 19.60 -2.62 2.73
CA GLN A 103 20.50 -3.53 3.45
C GLN A 103 21.30 -4.49 2.53
N SER A 104 21.10 -4.40 1.21
CA SER A 104 21.82 -5.27 0.28
C SER A 104 23.26 -4.78 0.13
N THR A 105 24.20 -5.68 0.41
CA THR A 105 25.64 -5.43 0.24
C THR A 105 26.16 -6.07 -1.05
N VAL A 106 25.29 -6.46 -1.97
CA VAL A 106 25.70 -7.13 -3.22
C VAL A 106 26.47 -6.14 -4.07
N THR A 107 27.77 -6.39 -4.22
CA THR A 107 28.61 -5.68 -5.18
C THR A 107 28.45 -6.40 -6.53
N LEU A 108 27.84 -5.73 -7.48
CA LEU A 108 27.75 -6.25 -8.84
C LEU A 108 29.14 -6.20 -9.49
N ALA A 109 29.49 -7.25 -10.22
CA ALA A 109 30.80 -7.31 -10.89
C ALA A 109 30.94 -6.11 -11.84
N ALA A 110 32.17 -5.55 -11.91
CA ALA A 110 32.47 -4.47 -12.85
C ALA A 110 32.09 -4.91 -14.27
N ALA A 111 31.15 -4.18 -14.88
CA ALA A 111 30.67 -4.45 -16.23
C ALA A 111 31.55 -3.75 -17.26
N ASP A 112 31.67 -4.31 -18.46
CA ASP A 112 32.19 -3.58 -19.59
C ASP A 112 31.16 -2.47 -19.97
N ALA A 113 31.51 -1.23 -19.73
CA ALA A 113 30.64 -0.09 -19.92
C ALA A 113 30.10 0.06 -21.37
N ALA A 114 30.83 -0.48 -22.33
CA ALA A 114 30.48 -0.39 -23.74
C ALA A 114 29.83 -1.67 -24.31
N ALA A 115 29.86 -2.78 -23.55
CA ALA A 115 29.29 -4.04 -24.01
C ALA A 115 27.77 -4.01 -23.96
N ALA A 116 27.13 -4.43 -25.05
CA ALA A 116 25.68 -4.63 -25.05
C ALA A 116 25.29 -5.72 -24.04
N LEU A 117 24.19 -5.51 -23.33
CA LEU A 117 23.65 -6.50 -22.39
C LEU A 117 23.15 -7.72 -23.17
N GLN A 118 23.73 -8.88 -22.92
CA GLN A 118 23.32 -10.15 -23.53
C GLN A 118 22.40 -10.92 -22.56
N GLY A 119 21.54 -11.78 -23.10
CA GLY A 119 20.56 -12.52 -22.31
C GLY A 119 21.15 -13.31 -21.13
N HIS A 120 22.28 -13.99 -21.30
CA HIS A 120 22.95 -14.72 -20.23
C HIS A 120 23.45 -13.77 -19.11
N SER A 121 24.13 -12.69 -19.51
CA SER A 121 24.61 -11.69 -18.55
C SER A 121 23.44 -10.99 -17.82
N ALA A 122 22.33 -10.74 -18.52
CA ALA A 122 21.15 -10.12 -17.93
C ALA A 122 20.54 -10.99 -16.80
N VAL A 123 20.44 -12.32 -17.02
CA VAL A 123 19.95 -13.24 -15.98
C VAL A 123 20.92 -13.32 -14.81
N SER A 124 22.22 -13.49 -15.04
CA SER A 124 23.20 -13.54 -13.93
C SER A 124 23.23 -12.26 -13.11
N LEU A 125 23.16 -11.09 -13.77
CA LEU A 125 23.06 -9.80 -13.08
C LEU A 125 21.75 -9.63 -12.32
N ALA A 126 20.62 -10.08 -12.89
CA ALA A 126 19.32 -10.03 -12.22
C ALA A 126 19.29 -10.93 -10.97
N VAL A 127 19.82 -12.16 -11.05
CA VAL A 127 19.96 -13.10 -9.92
C VAL A 127 20.84 -12.49 -8.83
N ALA A 128 21.97 -11.87 -9.20
CA ALA A 128 22.84 -11.19 -8.25
C ALA A 128 22.13 -9.96 -7.62
N GLY A 129 21.47 -9.14 -8.44
CA GLY A 129 20.73 -7.96 -7.98
C GLY A 129 19.54 -8.29 -7.07
N ALA A 130 18.95 -9.47 -7.23
CA ALA A 130 17.90 -10.01 -6.36
C ALA A 130 18.45 -10.70 -5.08
N GLY A 131 19.79 -10.73 -4.89
CA GLY A 131 20.40 -11.38 -3.73
C GLY A 131 20.35 -12.91 -3.78
N LEU A 132 20.15 -13.51 -4.95
CA LEU A 132 19.93 -14.95 -5.13
C LEU A 132 21.20 -15.72 -5.57
N ALA A 133 22.35 -15.05 -5.73
CA ALA A 133 23.57 -15.65 -6.24
C ALA A 133 24.07 -16.84 -5.39
N GLU A 134 23.96 -16.75 -4.06
CA GLU A 134 24.35 -17.84 -3.16
C GLU A 134 23.39 -19.04 -3.29
N LEU A 135 22.10 -18.79 -3.50
CA LEU A 135 21.12 -19.84 -3.76
C LEU A 135 21.42 -20.56 -5.09
N ALA A 136 21.70 -19.81 -6.15
CA ALA A 136 22.08 -20.38 -7.45
C ALA A 136 23.33 -21.25 -7.33
N ALA A 137 24.33 -20.82 -6.55
CA ALA A 137 25.61 -21.55 -6.39
C ALA A 137 25.47 -22.92 -5.70
N VAL A 138 24.40 -23.17 -4.95
CA VAL A 138 24.17 -24.46 -4.27
C VAL A 138 23.27 -25.42 -5.06
N TYR A 139 22.80 -25.04 -6.25
CA TYR A 139 21.99 -25.91 -7.09
C TYR A 139 22.84 -27.09 -7.58
N THR A 140 22.32 -28.30 -7.39
CA THR A 140 22.94 -29.51 -7.95
C THR A 140 22.70 -29.63 -9.44
N GLN A 141 23.56 -30.32 -10.17
CA GLN A 141 23.39 -30.51 -11.62
C GLN A 141 22.04 -31.19 -11.94
N GLU A 142 21.61 -32.16 -11.11
CA GLU A 142 20.33 -32.83 -11.27
C GLU A 142 19.16 -31.84 -11.19
N LYS A 143 19.18 -30.88 -10.23
CA LYS A 143 18.18 -29.86 -10.10
C LYS A 143 18.20 -28.89 -11.28
N ILE A 144 19.37 -28.46 -11.70
CA ILE A 144 19.56 -27.59 -12.87
C ILE A 144 18.94 -28.23 -14.11
N ASP A 145 19.31 -29.48 -14.40
CA ASP A 145 18.82 -30.22 -15.57
C ASP A 145 17.29 -30.40 -15.54
N ALA A 146 16.73 -30.68 -14.37
CA ALA A 146 15.28 -30.83 -14.20
C ALA A 146 14.55 -29.50 -14.43
N THR A 147 15.07 -28.40 -13.88
CA THR A 147 14.45 -27.07 -14.00
C THR A 147 14.58 -26.52 -15.41
N LEU A 148 15.73 -26.72 -16.06
CA LEU A 148 16.00 -26.21 -17.40
C LEU A 148 15.48 -27.12 -18.53
N GLN A 149 14.77 -28.21 -18.23
CA GLN A 149 14.29 -29.13 -19.26
C GLN A 149 13.64 -28.38 -20.44
N GLY A 150 14.21 -28.55 -21.64
CA GLY A 150 13.78 -27.89 -22.88
C GLY A 150 14.30 -26.45 -23.06
N LEU A 151 15.26 -26.02 -22.25
CA LEU A 151 16.04 -24.78 -22.44
C LEU A 151 17.50 -25.16 -22.74
N GLU A 152 18.05 -24.57 -23.79
CA GLU A 152 19.46 -24.79 -24.17
C GLU A 152 20.35 -23.75 -23.49
N VAL A 153 20.64 -23.97 -22.21
CA VAL A 153 21.53 -23.11 -21.40
C VAL A 153 22.61 -24.00 -20.78
N GLU A 154 23.88 -23.70 -21.05
CA GLU A 154 25.01 -24.47 -20.59
C GLU A 154 26.00 -23.62 -19.78
N GLY A 155 26.89 -24.30 -19.08
CA GLY A 155 27.99 -23.68 -18.34
C GLY A 155 27.55 -23.08 -17.02
N THR A 156 28.30 -22.06 -16.54
CA THR A 156 28.12 -21.47 -15.22
C THR A 156 26.81 -20.71 -15.08
N VAL A 157 26.24 -20.23 -16.17
CA VAL A 157 24.99 -19.46 -16.18
C VAL A 157 23.75 -20.36 -16.04
N ALA A 158 23.87 -21.66 -16.23
CA ALA A 158 22.74 -22.60 -16.11
C ALA A 158 22.13 -22.60 -14.70
N ALA A 159 22.97 -22.50 -13.68
CA ALA A 159 22.50 -22.39 -12.29
C ALA A 159 21.70 -21.10 -12.04
N ASP A 160 22.13 -19.97 -12.63
CA ASP A 160 21.41 -18.70 -12.51
C ASP A 160 20.04 -18.78 -13.20
N PHE A 161 19.96 -19.35 -14.40
CA PHE A 161 18.70 -19.58 -15.11
C PHE A 161 17.74 -20.48 -14.32
N ALA A 162 18.26 -21.60 -13.78
CA ALA A 162 17.43 -22.48 -12.94
C ALA A 162 16.92 -21.78 -11.70
N CYS A 163 17.78 -21.03 -11.01
CA CYS A 163 17.41 -20.24 -9.84
C CYS A 163 16.37 -19.16 -10.19
N ALA A 164 16.57 -18.42 -11.29
CA ALA A 164 15.63 -17.37 -11.72
C ALA A 164 14.25 -17.94 -12.07
N LEU A 165 14.16 -19.14 -12.65
CA LEU A 165 12.90 -19.82 -12.91
C LEU A 165 12.23 -20.31 -11.63
N ASP A 166 12.96 -21.00 -10.76
CA ASP A 166 12.40 -21.56 -9.52
C ASP A 166 11.92 -20.50 -8.52
N THR A 167 12.55 -19.32 -8.53
CA THR A 167 12.18 -18.20 -7.67
C THR A 167 11.14 -17.27 -8.30
N GLY A 168 10.73 -17.52 -9.55
CA GLY A 168 9.79 -16.68 -10.27
C GLY A 168 10.36 -15.34 -10.73
N LEU A 169 11.68 -15.12 -10.60
CA LEU A 169 12.33 -13.91 -11.10
C LEU A 169 12.20 -13.78 -12.63
N VAL A 170 12.19 -14.91 -13.33
CA VAL A 170 11.94 -14.98 -14.76
C VAL A 170 10.94 -16.10 -15.05
N ASN A 171 9.91 -15.83 -15.84
CA ASN A 171 9.01 -16.88 -16.30
C ASN A 171 9.64 -17.70 -17.46
N ARG A 172 9.03 -18.84 -17.76
CA ARG A 172 9.57 -19.78 -18.78
C ARG A 172 9.67 -19.17 -20.16
N GLU A 173 8.71 -18.39 -20.58
CA GLU A 173 8.70 -17.74 -21.90
C GLU A 173 9.86 -16.75 -22.03
N ARG A 174 10.05 -15.94 -21.02
CA ARG A 174 11.15 -14.96 -20.96
C ARG A 174 12.51 -15.65 -20.88
N ALA A 175 12.61 -16.75 -20.13
CA ALA A 175 13.83 -17.57 -20.08
C ALA A 175 14.19 -18.13 -21.46
N GLN A 176 13.22 -18.55 -22.30
CA GLN A 176 13.46 -18.99 -23.67
C GLN A 176 14.04 -17.88 -24.57
N VAL A 177 13.62 -16.64 -24.37
CA VAL A 177 14.17 -15.50 -25.11
C VAL A 177 15.61 -15.23 -24.67
N LEU A 178 15.84 -15.16 -23.36
CA LEU A 178 17.15 -14.86 -22.77
C LEU A 178 18.18 -15.95 -23.00
N ALA A 179 17.75 -17.23 -23.10
CA ALA A 179 18.61 -18.37 -23.39
C ALA A 179 19.28 -18.30 -24.77
N LYS A 180 18.70 -17.58 -25.73
CA LYS A 180 19.31 -17.34 -27.05
C LYS A 180 20.58 -16.48 -26.96
N ASN A 181 20.79 -15.83 -25.84
CA ASN A 181 21.92 -14.96 -25.55
C ASN A 181 22.13 -13.83 -26.59
N GLU A 182 21.01 -13.30 -27.10
CA GLU A 182 20.98 -12.15 -27.97
C GLU A 182 21.01 -10.85 -27.13
N ALA A 183 21.24 -9.71 -27.78
CA ALA A 183 21.21 -8.41 -27.11
C ALA A 183 19.81 -8.13 -26.53
N VAL A 184 19.77 -7.68 -25.28
CA VAL A 184 18.55 -7.35 -24.55
C VAL A 184 18.13 -5.93 -24.88
N ASP A 185 16.89 -5.77 -25.31
CA ASP A 185 16.30 -4.44 -25.56
C ASP A 185 15.82 -3.75 -24.26
N ALA A 186 15.43 -2.49 -24.38
CA ALA A 186 14.97 -1.67 -23.26
C ALA A 186 13.73 -2.27 -22.56
N ALA A 187 12.79 -2.85 -23.31
CA ALA A 187 11.58 -3.41 -22.74
C ALA A 187 11.89 -4.64 -21.88
N LEU A 188 12.69 -5.57 -22.40
CA LEU A 188 13.10 -6.78 -21.66
C LEU A 188 13.98 -6.43 -20.45
N ALA A 189 14.90 -5.47 -20.59
CA ALA A 189 15.71 -4.99 -19.47
C ALA A 189 14.84 -4.36 -18.36
N THR A 190 13.84 -3.56 -18.74
CA THR A 190 12.90 -2.96 -17.79
C THR A 190 12.07 -4.03 -17.07
N ARG A 191 11.57 -5.04 -17.76
CA ARG A 191 10.84 -6.16 -17.15
C ARG A 191 11.70 -6.92 -16.13
N LEU A 192 12.97 -7.21 -16.47
CA LEU A 192 13.91 -7.85 -15.55
C LEU A 192 14.18 -6.95 -14.32
N LEU A 193 14.39 -5.67 -14.55
CA LEU A 193 14.59 -4.70 -13.46
C LEU A 193 13.39 -4.68 -12.51
N MET A 194 12.16 -4.63 -13.05
CA MET A 194 10.95 -4.63 -12.26
C MET A 194 10.74 -5.94 -11.49
N ALA A 195 11.13 -7.08 -12.08
CA ALA A 195 11.12 -8.36 -11.38
C ALA A 195 12.09 -8.37 -10.19
N VAL A 196 13.30 -7.83 -10.36
CA VAL A 196 14.28 -7.66 -9.27
C VAL A 196 13.75 -6.70 -8.21
N ALA A 197 13.18 -5.55 -8.61
CA ALA A 197 12.61 -4.58 -7.68
C ALA A 197 11.46 -5.18 -6.85
N THR A 198 10.60 -5.98 -7.49
CA THR A 198 9.52 -6.70 -6.80
C THR A 198 10.07 -7.72 -5.83
N HIS A 199 11.06 -8.52 -6.24
CA HIS A 199 11.71 -9.50 -5.37
C HIS A 199 12.36 -8.84 -4.15
N ASN A 200 12.99 -7.69 -4.33
CA ASN A 200 13.63 -6.91 -3.26
C ASN A 200 12.66 -6.11 -2.39
N GLY A 201 11.37 -6.08 -2.72
CA GLY A 201 10.38 -5.26 -2.01
C GLY A 201 10.54 -3.75 -2.21
N THR A 202 11.29 -3.32 -3.24
CA THR A 202 11.50 -1.91 -3.58
C THR A 202 10.54 -1.38 -4.63
N ALA A 203 9.77 -2.26 -5.27
CA ALA A 203 8.67 -1.92 -6.17
C ALA A 203 7.39 -1.57 -5.38
N ARG A 204 6.22 -1.76 -5.98
CA ARG A 204 4.92 -1.50 -5.36
C ARG A 204 4.74 -2.24 -4.04
N ASN A 205 4.19 -1.53 -3.08
CA ASN A 205 3.80 -2.10 -1.79
C ASN A 205 2.28 -2.30 -1.78
N MET A 206 1.82 -3.47 -2.20
CA MET A 206 0.39 -3.75 -2.36
C MET A 206 -0.06 -4.94 -1.52
N MET A 207 -1.33 -4.94 -1.12
CA MET A 207 -1.98 -6.08 -0.47
C MET A 207 -2.25 -7.23 -1.45
N GLY A 208 -2.44 -6.94 -2.72
CA GLY A 208 -2.74 -7.88 -3.79
C GLY A 208 -3.59 -7.25 -4.88
N TYR A 209 -4.19 -8.09 -5.72
CA TYR A 209 -5.18 -7.67 -6.69
C TYR A 209 -6.61 -7.81 -6.13
N THR A 210 -7.56 -7.05 -6.68
CA THR A 210 -8.97 -7.07 -6.24
C THR A 210 -9.60 -8.44 -6.34
N ASP A 211 -9.22 -9.26 -7.32
CA ASP A 211 -9.73 -10.62 -7.53
C ASP A 211 -8.90 -11.73 -6.86
N ASP A 212 -7.86 -11.37 -6.11
CA ASP A 212 -7.08 -12.31 -5.30
C ASP A 212 -7.84 -12.60 -3.98
N PRO A 213 -8.25 -13.86 -3.73
CA PRO A 213 -8.95 -14.23 -2.51
C PRO A 213 -8.18 -13.91 -1.22
N GLU A 214 -6.85 -13.89 -1.25
CA GLU A 214 -6.02 -13.54 -0.09
C GLU A 214 -6.07 -12.05 0.24
N THR A 215 -6.40 -11.19 -0.72
CA THR A 215 -6.54 -9.75 -0.50
C THR A 215 -7.57 -9.47 0.59
N TYR A 216 -8.72 -10.15 0.57
CA TYR A 216 -9.73 -10.02 1.62
C TYR A 216 -9.21 -10.46 2.99
N ALA A 217 -8.44 -11.56 3.05
CA ALA A 217 -7.85 -12.05 4.29
C ALA A 217 -6.82 -11.05 4.85
N ARG A 218 -5.98 -10.47 4.00
CA ARG A 218 -4.99 -9.45 4.38
C ARG A 218 -5.65 -8.19 4.94
N ILE A 219 -6.71 -7.71 4.31
CA ILE A 219 -7.52 -6.57 4.77
C ILE A 219 -8.11 -6.88 6.15
N MET A 220 -8.70 -8.07 6.34
CA MET A 220 -9.28 -8.44 7.63
C MET A 220 -8.25 -8.63 8.72
N ASN A 221 -7.06 -9.14 8.41
CA ASN A 221 -5.97 -9.25 9.37
C ASN A 221 -5.48 -7.86 9.81
N MET A 222 -5.35 -6.92 8.89
CA MET A 222 -5.02 -5.53 9.19
C MET A 222 -6.09 -4.92 10.12
N TRP A 223 -7.37 -5.03 9.77
CA TRP A 223 -8.46 -4.50 10.56
C TRP A 223 -8.51 -5.11 11.97
N ASN A 224 -8.36 -6.42 12.10
CA ASN A 224 -8.32 -7.08 13.41
C ASN A 224 -7.17 -6.57 14.27
N THR A 225 -6.01 -6.27 13.68
CA THR A 225 -4.86 -5.70 14.38
C THR A 225 -5.16 -4.30 14.90
N ILE A 226 -5.79 -3.46 14.10
CA ILE A 226 -6.20 -2.09 14.46
C ILE A 226 -7.24 -2.13 15.57
N MET A 227 -8.28 -2.98 15.43
CA MET A 227 -9.34 -3.10 16.43
C MET A 227 -8.84 -3.66 17.77
N ALA A 228 -7.78 -4.48 17.77
CA ALA A 228 -7.15 -4.97 18.99
C ALA A 228 -6.45 -3.84 19.78
N ALA A 229 -5.97 -2.80 19.11
CA ALA A 229 -5.37 -1.63 19.77
C ALA A 229 -6.41 -0.78 20.51
N ASN A 230 -7.67 -0.82 20.06
CA ASN A 230 -8.82 -0.14 20.69
C ASN A 230 -8.64 1.37 20.94
N ASP A 231 -7.80 2.02 20.13
CA ASP A 231 -7.54 3.45 20.19
C ASP A 231 -7.11 4.01 18.83
N PRO A 232 -7.84 4.97 18.23
CA PRO A 232 -7.43 5.63 16.98
C PRO A 232 -6.03 6.23 17.05
N ALA A 233 -5.67 6.84 18.18
CA ALA A 233 -4.37 7.48 18.37
C ALA A 233 -3.19 6.49 18.30
N SER A 234 -3.43 5.18 18.45
CA SER A 234 -2.39 4.15 18.30
C SER A 234 -1.87 3.99 16.87
N LEU A 235 -2.55 4.59 15.89
CA LEU A 235 -2.09 4.60 14.49
C LEU A 235 -0.95 5.59 14.23
N CYS A 236 -0.71 6.54 15.15
CA CYS A 236 0.39 7.49 15.06
C CYS A 236 1.09 7.61 16.42
N GLU A 237 2.33 7.12 16.51
CA GLU A 237 3.18 7.22 17.71
C GLU A 237 4.01 8.52 17.74
N ASP A 238 3.88 9.38 16.73
CA ASP A 238 4.62 10.62 16.59
C ASP A 238 3.94 11.78 17.33
N GLU A 239 4.29 11.96 18.60
CA GLU A 239 3.73 13.04 19.41
C GLU A 239 4.04 14.44 18.85
N THR A 240 5.18 14.63 18.16
CA THR A 240 5.53 15.91 17.55
C THR A 240 4.51 16.27 16.48
N LEU A 241 4.26 15.35 15.56
CA LEU A 241 3.33 15.58 14.47
C LEU A 241 1.89 15.76 14.96
N VAL A 242 1.43 14.95 15.91
CA VAL A 242 0.10 15.09 16.52
C VAL A 242 -0.06 16.46 17.20
N ASN A 243 0.95 16.93 17.95
CA ASN A 243 0.90 18.23 18.60
C ASN A 243 0.84 19.39 17.59
N VAL A 244 1.59 19.31 16.50
CA VAL A 244 1.52 20.29 15.39
C VAL A 244 0.10 20.33 14.82
N GLY A 245 -0.50 19.17 14.54
CA GLY A 245 -1.86 19.07 14.03
C GLY A 245 -2.89 19.70 14.96
N VAL A 246 -2.81 19.41 16.26
CA VAL A 246 -3.70 20.04 17.26
C VAL A 246 -3.53 21.56 17.31
N GLN A 247 -2.32 22.08 17.20
CA GLN A 247 -2.09 23.52 17.13
C GLN A 247 -2.70 24.15 15.88
N ILE A 248 -2.60 23.49 14.73
CA ILE A 248 -3.23 23.92 13.48
C ILE A 248 -4.74 24.09 13.65
N LEU A 249 -5.40 23.13 14.33
CA LEU A 249 -6.83 23.21 14.62
C LEU A 249 -7.15 24.33 15.63
N MET A 250 -6.37 24.47 16.69
CA MET A 250 -6.57 25.50 17.74
C MET A 250 -6.38 26.92 17.22
N GLU A 251 -5.47 27.12 16.27
CA GLU A 251 -5.24 28.43 15.62
C GLU A 251 -6.26 28.71 14.50
N GLY A 252 -7.13 27.72 14.19
CA GLY A 252 -8.14 27.83 13.13
C GLY A 252 -7.56 27.88 11.71
N VAL A 253 -6.36 27.33 11.52
CA VAL A 253 -5.71 27.26 10.19
C VAL A 253 -6.37 26.19 9.32
N ALA A 254 -6.79 25.08 9.94
CA ALA A 254 -7.61 24.06 9.31
C ALA A 254 -8.62 23.49 10.32
N THR A 255 -9.61 22.74 9.85
CA THR A 255 -10.65 22.10 10.68
C THR A 255 -10.40 20.62 10.92
N GLY A 256 -9.47 20.01 10.21
CA GLY A 256 -9.10 18.61 10.35
C GLY A 256 -7.77 18.28 9.67
N PHE A 257 -7.22 17.13 10.01
CA PHE A 257 -6.05 16.56 9.37
C PHE A 257 -6.08 15.03 9.47
N ASN A 258 -5.38 14.36 8.57
CA ASN A 258 -5.15 12.92 8.60
C ASN A 258 -3.67 12.64 8.75
N ILE A 259 -3.29 11.63 9.52
CA ILE A 259 -1.91 11.15 9.62
C ILE A 259 -1.85 9.71 9.14
N VAL A 260 -0.93 9.44 8.22
CA VAL A 260 -0.67 8.12 7.66
C VAL A 260 0.78 7.70 7.92
N ASP A 261 1.00 6.38 7.99
CA ASP A 261 2.33 5.79 7.99
C ASP A 261 2.79 5.61 6.53
N ILE A 262 3.80 6.38 6.11
CA ILE A 262 4.34 6.32 4.74
C ILE A 262 4.97 4.97 4.37
N SER A 263 5.30 4.13 5.35
CA SER A 263 5.78 2.77 5.08
C SER A 263 4.71 1.89 4.43
N ARG A 264 3.45 2.30 4.50
CA ARG A 264 2.30 1.61 3.91
C ARG A 264 1.84 2.21 2.57
N ASP A 265 2.48 3.27 2.10
CA ASP A 265 2.22 3.85 0.78
C ASP A 265 2.36 2.77 -0.31
N GLY A 266 1.36 2.66 -1.18
CA GLY A 266 1.32 1.67 -2.25
C GLY A 266 2.39 1.88 -3.31
N ARG A 267 2.94 3.08 -3.40
CA ARG A 267 3.88 3.50 -4.46
C ARG A 267 3.33 3.17 -5.84
N PHE A 268 2.07 3.53 -6.05
CA PHE A 268 1.34 3.31 -7.29
C PHE A 268 1.59 4.44 -8.29
N LEU A 269 1.43 4.16 -9.58
CA LEU A 269 1.55 5.18 -10.61
C LEU A 269 0.41 6.20 -10.50
N PRO A 270 0.71 7.50 -10.29
CA PRO A 270 -0.30 8.54 -10.09
C PRO A 270 -1.34 8.59 -11.22
N GLU A 271 -0.91 8.44 -12.46
CA GLU A 271 -1.77 8.50 -13.66
C GLU A 271 -2.72 7.31 -13.80
N LEU A 272 -2.50 6.23 -13.07
CA LEU A 272 -3.34 5.03 -13.09
C LEU A 272 -4.10 4.81 -11.79
N THR A 273 -4.00 5.73 -10.82
CA THR A 273 -4.50 5.53 -9.46
C THR A 273 -5.71 6.43 -9.17
N ILE A 274 -6.70 5.84 -8.52
CA ILE A 274 -7.73 6.54 -7.76
C ILE A 274 -7.61 6.09 -6.31
N ASN A 275 -7.64 7.05 -5.40
CA ASN A 275 -7.67 6.84 -3.97
C ASN A 275 -9.11 6.99 -3.48
N TYR A 276 -9.57 6.04 -2.69
CA TYR A 276 -10.91 5.97 -2.16
C TYR A 276 -10.86 5.98 -0.63
N PHE A 277 -11.54 6.93 -0.02
CA PHE A 277 -11.55 7.09 1.43
C PHE A 277 -12.88 6.67 2.04
N HIS A 278 -12.84 5.95 3.17
CA HIS A 278 -14.01 5.65 3.99
C HIS A 278 -13.59 5.29 5.43
N ASP A 279 -14.48 5.46 6.39
CA ASP A 279 -14.29 5.10 7.80
C ASP A 279 -14.72 3.66 8.13
N ASP A 280 -15.39 2.96 7.22
CA ASP A 280 -15.85 1.58 7.41
C ASP A 280 -15.14 0.60 6.48
N ILE A 281 -14.32 -0.28 7.06
CA ILE A 281 -13.59 -1.31 6.32
C ILE A 281 -14.51 -2.28 5.54
N ARG A 282 -15.74 -2.50 6.03
CA ARG A 282 -16.72 -3.34 5.33
C ARG A 282 -17.12 -2.72 4.00
N HIS A 283 -17.21 -1.39 3.97
CA HIS A 283 -17.52 -0.65 2.76
C HIS A 283 -16.41 -0.80 1.71
N LEU A 284 -15.13 -0.66 2.10
CA LEU A 284 -14.01 -0.88 1.18
C LEU A 284 -14.02 -2.29 0.56
N ARG A 285 -14.38 -3.30 1.36
CA ARG A 285 -14.53 -4.67 0.85
C ARG A 285 -15.68 -4.80 -0.15
N GLN A 286 -16.77 -4.05 0.02
CA GLN A 286 -17.86 -4.00 -0.95
C GLN A 286 -17.43 -3.34 -2.27
N VAL A 287 -16.60 -2.29 -2.21
CA VAL A 287 -16.01 -1.68 -3.41
C VAL A 287 -15.14 -2.67 -4.18
N ILE A 288 -14.31 -3.45 -3.48
CA ILE A 288 -13.52 -4.52 -4.12
C ILE A 288 -14.45 -5.58 -4.74
N GLY A 289 -15.52 -5.96 -4.04
CA GLY A 289 -16.53 -6.89 -4.57
C GLY A 289 -17.23 -6.35 -5.81
N LEU A 290 -17.51 -5.06 -5.84
CA LEU A 290 -18.10 -4.38 -6.99
C LEU A 290 -17.15 -4.43 -8.20
N LEU A 291 -15.89 -4.07 -8.02
CA LEU A 291 -14.86 -4.16 -9.07
C LEU A 291 -14.79 -5.58 -9.66
N ASN A 292 -14.79 -6.59 -8.81
CA ASN A 292 -14.78 -7.99 -9.24
C ASN A 292 -16.03 -8.38 -10.01
N SER A 293 -17.22 -7.89 -9.63
CA SER A 293 -18.48 -8.18 -10.32
C SER A 293 -18.52 -7.62 -11.74
N GLU A 294 -17.82 -6.52 -11.96
CA GLU A 294 -17.71 -5.86 -13.27
C GLU A 294 -16.48 -6.30 -14.06
N GLY A 295 -15.66 -7.21 -13.51
CA GLY A 295 -14.46 -7.71 -14.15
C GLY A 295 -13.33 -6.69 -14.24
N ILE A 296 -13.37 -5.62 -13.44
CA ILE A 296 -12.31 -4.62 -13.33
C ILE A 296 -11.30 -5.10 -12.27
N VAL A 297 -10.09 -5.39 -12.70
CA VAL A 297 -9.02 -5.86 -11.81
C VAL A 297 -7.96 -4.79 -11.65
N CYS A 298 -7.68 -4.44 -10.40
CA CYS A 298 -6.63 -3.48 -10.08
C CYS A 298 -5.80 -3.93 -8.87
N LYS A 299 -4.65 -3.30 -8.67
CA LYS A 299 -3.82 -3.46 -7.48
C LYS A 299 -4.43 -2.66 -6.34
N VAL A 300 -4.35 -3.19 -5.12
CA VAL A 300 -4.95 -2.62 -3.92
C VAL A 300 -3.89 -2.44 -2.84
N GLN A 301 -3.89 -1.26 -2.23
CA GLN A 301 -3.28 -1.01 -0.93
C GLN A 301 -4.29 -0.28 -0.04
N ILE A 302 -4.25 -0.54 1.27
CA ILE A 302 -5.05 0.19 2.25
C ILE A 302 -4.12 0.71 3.34
N ASN A 303 -4.17 2.01 3.54
CA ASN A 303 -3.44 2.69 4.60
C ASN A 303 -4.46 3.18 5.65
N PRO A 304 -4.46 2.62 6.86
CA PRO A 304 -5.25 3.16 7.95
C PRO A 304 -4.74 4.53 8.34
N GLU A 305 -5.64 5.47 8.53
CA GLU A 305 -5.34 6.85 8.88
C GLU A 305 -5.80 7.18 10.29
N PHE A 306 -4.96 7.89 11.02
CA PHE A 306 -5.38 8.61 12.22
C PHE A 306 -5.96 9.95 11.81
N SER A 307 -7.28 10.06 11.81
CA SER A 307 -7.99 11.28 11.43
C SER A 307 -8.41 12.06 12.67
N VAL A 308 -8.14 13.37 12.66
CA VAL A 308 -8.50 14.29 13.72
C VAL A 308 -9.23 15.48 13.13
N TYR A 309 -10.39 15.83 13.67
CA TYR A 309 -11.11 17.01 13.23
C TYR A 309 -11.80 17.70 14.42
N GLN A 310 -12.06 18.98 14.26
CA GLN A 310 -12.74 19.78 15.29
C GLN A 310 -14.14 19.23 15.55
N TYR A 311 -14.47 18.97 16.81
CA TYR A 311 -15.81 18.58 17.23
C TYR A 311 -16.63 19.82 17.62
N LEU A 312 -17.88 19.89 17.13
CA LEU A 312 -18.81 20.93 17.48
C LEU A 312 -19.80 20.41 18.54
N PRO A 313 -19.99 21.12 19.68
CA PRO A 313 -20.85 20.64 20.78
C PRO A 313 -22.33 20.42 20.42
N GLU A 314 -22.81 21.00 19.32
CA GLU A 314 -24.14 20.79 18.77
C GLU A 314 -24.33 19.45 18.06
N TRP A 315 -23.26 18.70 17.81
CA TRP A 315 -23.34 17.32 17.37
C TRP A 315 -23.71 16.45 18.58
N ASP A 316 -24.70 15.58 18.41
CA ASP A 316 -25.10 14.67 19.48
C ASP A 316 -23.93 13.76 19.87
N ASP A 317 -23.78 13.55 21.19
CA ASP A 317 -22.73 12.69 21.74
C ASP A 317 -22.97 11.23 21.36
N ASP A 318 -22.26 10.76 20.39
CA ASP A 318 -22.15 9.33 20.16
C ASP A 318 -21.26 8.68 21.23
N GLU A 319 -21.69 7.52 21.73
CA GLU A 319 -20.89 6.74 22.67
C GLU A 319 -19.53 6.39 22.02
N PRO A 320 -18.42 6.57 22.75
CA PRO A 320 -17.09 6.22 22.22
C PRO A 320 -17.03 4.78 21.73
N THR A 321 -16.46 4.59 20.56
CA THR A 321 -16.21 3.27 19.97
C THR A 321 -14.70 3.02 19.85
N PRO A 322 -14.25 1.82 19.54
CA PRO A 322 -12.83 1.57 19.27
C PRO A 322 -12.24 2.42 18.13
N THR A 323 -13.08 2.93 17.24
CA THR A 323 -12.68 3.71 16.07
C THR A 323 -13.04 5.19 16.13
N TYR A 324 -13.67 5.64 17.23
CA TYR A 324 -14.17 7.00 17.36
C TYR A 324 -14.13 7.47 18.82
N LYS A 325 -13.49 8.60 19.10
CA LYS A 325 -13.42 9.20 20.43
C LYS A 325 -13.44 10.71 20.36
N VAL A 326 -14.27 11.34 21.19
CA VAL A 326 -14.22 12.80 21.43
C VAL A 326 -13.22 13.07 22.54
N VAL A 327 -12.28 13.98 22.31
CA VAL A 327 -11.21 14.35 23.23
C VAL A 327 -11.25 15.85 23.48
N GLN A 328 -11.32 16.26 24.76
CA GLN A 328 -11.21 17.66 25.14
C GLN A 328 -9.74 18.09 25.17
N MET A 329 -9.38 19.07 24.35
CA MET A 329 -8.01 19.60 24.23
C MET A 329 -7.82 20.90 25.02
N ALA A 330 -8.89 21.71 25.21
CA ALA A 330 -8.90 22.92 26.00
C ALA A 330 -10.31 23.16 26.61
N GLU A 331 -10.50 24.24 27.39
CA GLU A 331 -11.75 24.51 28.13
C GLU A 331 -13.01 24.44 27.23
N ASP A 332 -12.94 24.95 26.00
CA ASP A 332 -14.05 24.96 25.05
C ASP A 332 -13.63 24.42 23.67
N PHE A 333 -12.59 23.57 23.63
CA PHE A 333 -12.08 23.03 22.39
C PHE A 333 -12.02 21.50 22.43
N TYR A 334 -12.77 20.87 21.55
CA TYR A 334 -12.88 19.42 21.43
C TYR A 334 -12.48 18.98 20.04
N VAL A 335 -11.88 17.79 19.95
CA VAL A 335 -11.56 17.12 18.69
C VAL A 335 -12.12 15.71 18.69
N VAL A 336 -12.38 15.20 17.50
CA VAL A 336 -12.64 13.78 17.29
C VAL A 336 -11.35 13.12 16.83
N ASN A 337 -11.00 12.04 17.50
CA ASN A 337 -10.01 11.09 17.04
C ASN A 337 -10.74 9.90 16.43
N THR A 338 -10.50 9.63 15.15
CA THR A 338 -11.15 8.53 14.44
C THR A 338 -10.17 7.80 13.53
N ILE A 339 -10.55 6.59 13.11
CA ILE A 339 -9.84 5.81 12.12
C ILE A 339 -10.50 6.02 10.77
N GLY A 340 -9.71 6.43 9.78
CA GLY A 340 -10.07 6.39 8.38
C GLY A 340 -9.31 5.27 7.66
N TYR A 341 -9.76 4.93 6.48
CA TYR A 341 -9.10 3.98 5.59
C TYR A 341 -8.93 4.60 4.22
N PHE A 342 -7.69 4.80 3.85
CA PHE A 342 -7.29 5.30 2.54
C PHE A 342 -6.96 4.11 1.65
N MET A 343 -7.82 3.81 0.69
CA MET A 343 -7.66 2.71 -0.25
C MET A 343 -7.12 3.22 -1.58
N GLU A 344 -5.93 2.81 -1.92
CA GLU A 344 -5.29 3.10 -3.20
C GLU A 344 -5.60 1.99 -4.20
N LEU A 345 -6.08 2.36 -5.39
CA LEU A 345 -6.43 1.46 -6.48
C LEU A 345 -5.63 1.84 -7.73
N GLU A 346 -4.59 1.05 -8.08
CA GLU A 346 -3.86 1.23 -9.34
C GLU A 346 -4.44 0.31 -10.41
N PHE A 347 -5.00 0.89 -11.45
CA PHE A 347 -5.60 0.19 -12.59
C PHE A 347 -4.55 -0.22 -13.62
N ALA A 348 -4.88 -1.20 -14.47
CA ALA A 348 -3.98 -1.67 -15.52
C ALA A 348 -3.75 -0.61 -16.62
N ASN A 349 -4.72 0.27 -16.82
CA ASN A 349 -4.70 1.35 -17.80
C ASN A 349 -5.72 2.45 -17.44
N ALA A 350 -5.68 3.57 -18.16
CA ALA A 350 -6.58 4.69 -17.95
C ALA A 350 -8.06 4.39 -18.26
N GLU A 351 -8.36 3.43 -19.16
CA GLU A 351 -9.73 3.04 -19.51
C GLU A 351 -10.40 2.34 -18.32
N ASP A 352 -9.71 1.39 -17.68
CA ASP A 352 -10.19 0.71 -16.46
C ASP A 352 -10.38 1.70 -15.30
N ARG A 353 -9.48 2.69 -15.17
CA ARG A 353 -9.60 3.76 -14.18
C ARG A 353 -10.88 4.59 -14.40
N LEU A 354 -11.17 4.99 -15.62
CA LEU A 354 -12.39 5.72 -15.98
C LEU A 354 -13.64 4.86 -15.82
N ALA A 355 -13.56 3.57 -16.13
CA ALA A 355 -14.67 2.64 -15.92
C ALA A 355 -15.01 2.52 -14.42
N PHE A 356 -14.02 2.45 -13.54
CA PHE A 356 -14.24 2.49 -12.11
C PHE A 356 -14.88 3.80 -11.66
N ASP A 357 -14.38 4.94 -12.11
CA ASP A 357 -14.93 6.25 -11.77
C ASP A 357 -16.42 6.36 -12.14
N ALA A 358 -16.78 5.94 -13.35
CA ALA A 358 -18.17 5.93 -13.79
C ALA A 358 -19.04 4.99 -12.93
N LEU A 359 -18.53 3.79 -12.61
CA LEU A 359 -19.22 2.79 -11.81
C LEU A 359 -19.45 3.29 -10.37
N ILE A 360 -18.44 3.82 -9.71
CA ILE A 360 -18.55 4.25 -8.33
C ILE A 360 -19.50 5.47 -8.18
N LYS A 361 -19.49 6.39 -9.15
CA LYS A 361 -20.43 7.51 -9.21
C LYS A 361 -21.89 7.05 -9.31
N GLU A 362 -22.17 5.90 -9.93
CA GLU A 362 -23.52 5.38 -10.06
C GLU A 362 -24.02 4.71 -8.78
N VAL A 363 -23.17 3.91 -8.10
CA VAL A 363 -23.62 3.02 -7.02
C VAL A 363 -23.31 3.51 -5.61
N ALA A 364 -22.31 4.32 -5.42
CA ALA A 364 -21.92 4.84 -4.12
C ALA A 364 -22.61 6.19 -3.84
N LYS A 365 -23.89 6.12 -3.43
CA LYS A 365 -24.72 7.30 -3.15
C LYS A 365 -25.34 7.20 -1.78
N LYS A 366 -24.99 8.11 -0.89
CA LYS A 366 -25.53 8.20 0.49
C LYS A 366 -27.04 8.40 0.49
N ASN A 367 -27.56 9.30 -0.33
CA ASN A 367 -28.95 9.74 -0.36
C ASN A 367 -29.65 9.29 -1.65
N SER A 368 -29.46 8.05 -2.09
CA SER A 368 -30.26 7.51 -3.17
C SER A 368 -31.71 7.41 -2.69
N GLY A 369 -32.69 7.88 -3.47
CA GLY A 369 -34.11 7.84 -3.12
C GLY A 369 -34.71 6.42 -2.98
N GLU A 370 -33.89 5.38 -3.05
CA GLU A 370 -34.24 3.99 -2.83
C GLU A 370 -33.43 3.45 -1.65
N GLU A 371 -34.02 3.50 -0.44
CA GLU A 371 -33.41 2.95 0.77
C GLU A 371 -32.91 1.51 0.57
N GLY A 372 -31.67 1.25 0.98
CA GLY A 372 -31.06 -0.07 0.99
C GLY A 372 -30.47 -0.56 -0.33
N LYS A 373 -30.37 0.29 -1.36
CA LYS A 373 -29.84 -0.11 -2.67
C LYS A 373 -28.49 0.53 -3.04
N ALA A 374 -27.94 1.40 -2.20
CA ALA A 374 -26.64 2.01 -2.41
C ALA A 374 -25.59 1.43 -1.48
N LEU A 375 -24.32 1.39 -1.92
CA LEU A 375 -23.22 0.91 -1.10
C LEU A 375 -23.04 1.71 0.20
N LEU A 376 -23.40 2.99 0.18
CA LEU A 376 -23.31 3.89 1.34
C LEU A 376 -24.60 4.08 2.10
N HIS A 377 -25.56 3.16 1.96
CA HIS A 377 -26.80 3.25 2.72
C HIS A 377 -26.52 3.30 4.23
N ASN A 378 -27.07 4.29 4.92
CA ASN A 378 -26.80 4.61 6.33
C ASN A 378 -25.34 5.01 6.66
N SER A 379 -24.50 5.30 5.69
CA SER A 379 -23.19 5.88 5.95
C SER A 379 -23.31 7.36 6.33
N TRP A 380 -22.48 7.81 7.26
CA TRP A 380 -22.33 9.22 7.58
C TRP A 380 -21.75 10.02 6.41
N TRP A 381 -20.85 9.41 5.64
CA TRP A 381 -20.08 10.06 4.59
C TRP A 381 -20.59 9.77 3.19
N GLN A 382 -20.51 10.77 2.32
CA GLN A 382 -20.56 10.56 0.87
C GLN A 382 -19.26 9.86 0.41
N PRO A 383 -19.26 9.18 -0.75
CA PRO A 383 -18.05 8.62 -1.30
C PRO A 383 -17.08 9.75 -1.66
N THR A 384 -15.95 9.79 -0.96
CA THR A 384 -14.87 10.71 -1.25
C THR A 384 -13.74 9.97 -1.92
N TYR A 385 -13.31 10.47 -3.08
CA TYR A 385 -12.17 9.91 -3.79
C TYR A 385 -11.38 11.00 -4.49
N GLU A 386 -10.12 10.72 -4.68
CA GLU A 386 -9.14 11.65 -5.20
C GLU A 386 -8.19 10.98 -6.19
N SER A 387 -7.51 11.76 -6.99
CA SER A 387 -6.45 11.32 -7.89
C SER A 387 -5.34 12.36 -7.94
N TYR A 388 -4.11 11.93 -8.17
CA TYR A 388 -2.97 12.84 -8.36
C TYR A 388 -2.90 13.44 -9.77
N VAL A 389 -3.80 13.05 -10.64
CA VAL A 389 -3.98 13.64 -11.99
C VAL A 389 -5.46 13.87 -12.25
N GLU A 390 -5.79 14.79 -13.13
CA GLU A 390 -7.16 15.00 -13.57
C GLU A 390 -7.74 13.70 -14.17
N VAL A 391 -8.91 13.28 -13.65
CA VAL A 391 -9.61 12.09 -14.13
C VAL A 391 -10.52 12.44 -15.29
N ASP A 392 -11.40 13.41 -15.07
CA ASP A 392 -12.28 14.03 -16.08
C ASP A 392 -12.63 15.47 -15.66
N ASP A 393 -13.46 16.16 -16.44
CA ASP A 393 -13.87 17.56 -16.24
C ASP A 393 -14.86 17.77 -15.07
N THR A 394 -15.20 16.71 -14.34
CA THR A 394 -16.05 16.78 -13.13
C THR A 394 -15.24 16.84 -11.84
N TYR A 395 -13.91 16.75 -11.93
CA TYR A 395 -13.01 16.81 -10.78
C TYR A 395 -12.54 18.24 -10.52
N TYR A 396 -12.29 18.54 -9.28
CA TYR A 396 -11.81 19.84 -8.78
C TYR A 396 -10.36 19.72 -8.32
N GLU A 397 -9.49 20.61 -8.81
CA GLU A 397 -8.12 20.72 -8.31
C GLU A 397 -8.10 21.44 -6.96
N VAL A 398 -7.42 20.86 -5.97
CA VAL A 398 -7.28 21.40 -4.62
C VAL A 398 -5.82 21.30 -4.15
N TYR A 399 -5.50 22.00 -3.05
CA TYR A 399 -4.17 21.92 -2.46
C TYR A 399 -4.02 20.65 -1.62
N ASP A 400 -2.91 19.93 -1.82
CA ASP A 400 -2.42 18.86 -0.95
C ASP A 400 -1.29 19.44 -0.11
N GLN A 401 -1.59 19.79 1.12
CA GLN A 401 -0.63 20.37 2.03
C GLN A 401 -0.23 19.33 3.05
N THR A 402 1.07 19.08 3.15
CA THR A 402 1.60 17.98 3.94
C THR A 402 2.65 18.43 4.92
N ILE A 403 2.69 17.78 6.08
CA ILE A 403 3.75 17.91 7.08
C ILE A 403 4.26 16.51 7.38
N SER A 404 5.55 16.29 7.21
CA SER A 404 6.19 15.00 7.49
C SER A 404 7.16 15.08 8.65
N HIS A 405 7.14 14.04 9.50
CA HIS A 405 8.09 13.81 10.56
C HIS A 405 8.29 12.30 10.77
N GLY A 406 9.55 11.85 10.82
CA GLY A 406 9.84 10.42 10.92
C GLY A 406 9.27 9.61 9.74
N THR A 407 8.46 8.60 10.04
CA THR A 407 7.77 7.75 9.07
C THR A 407 6.30 8.15 8.86
N TYR A 408 5.89 9.27 9.42
CA TYR A 408 4.51 9.73 9.34
C TYR A 408 4.36 10.96 8.45
N LEU A 409 3.24 11.02 7.77
CA LEU A 409 2.83 12.13 6.93
C LEU A 409 1.45 12.61 7.39
N MET A 410 1.37 13.87 7.80
CA MET A 410 0.09 14.56 7.99
C MET A 410 -0.35 15.14 6.64
N ARG A 411 -1.61 14.93 6.29
CA ARG A 411 -2.26 15.52 5.12
C ARG A 411 -3.36 16.48 5.57
N ILE A 412 -3.39 17.64 4.96
CA ILE A 412 -4.38 18.69 5.22
C ILE A 412 -4.94 19.12 3.87
N GLY A 413 -6.14 18.63 3.54
CA GLY A 413 -6.86 19.04 2.35
C GLY A 413 -7.50 20.40 2.55
N THR A 414 -7.23 21.39 1.71
CA THR A 414 -7.86 22.71 1.77
C THR A 414 -8.10 23.27 0.38
N LEU A 415 -9.10 24.16 0.30
CA LEU A 415 -9.35 24.95 -0.91
C LEU A 415 -8.41 26.15 -0.99
N ASP A 416 -7.86 26.59 0.14
CA ASP A 416 -6.97 27.74 0.27
C ASP A 416 -5.51 27.30 0.41
N ASP A 417 -4.60 28.17 -0.05
CA ASP A 417 -3.18 28.02 0.21
C ASP A 417 -2.86 28.44 1.64
N ILE A 418 -2.56 27.48 2.51
CA ILE A 418 -2.18 27.70 3.90
C ILE A 418 -0.71 27.31 4.18
N LEU A 419 0.13 27.22 3.16
CA LEU A 419 1.53 26.77 3.28
C LEU A 419 2.31 27.61 4.32
N THR A 420 2.18 28.94 4.28
CA THR A 420 2.92 29.82 5.20
C THR A 420 2.56 29.59 6.66
N PRO A 421 1.29 29.60 7.09
CA PRO A 421 0.95 29.30 8.47
C PRO A 421 1.33 27.88 8.88
N LEU A 422 1.30 26.89 7.98
CA LEU A 422 1.76 25.54 8.28
C LEU A 422 3.27 25.50 8.57
N GLN A 423 4.08 26.22 7.80
CA GLN A 423 5.53 26.31 8.02
C GLN A 423 5.86 26.97 9.37
N GLU A 424 5.08 27.98 9.77
CA GLU A 424 5.28 28.65 11.08
C GLU A 424 4.94 27.73 12.26
N LEU A 425 3.89 26.88 12.12
CA LEU A 425 3.45 25.99 13.19
C LEU A 425 4.25 24.67 13.26
N ALA A 426 4.70 24.15 12.12
CA ALA A 426 5.44 22.90 12.05
C ALA A 426 6.83 22.96 12.70
N GLY A 427 7.45 24.15 12.73
CA GLY A 427 8.79 24.32 13.27
C GLY A 427 9.90 23.72 12.38
N GLU A 428 11.13 23.65 12.93
CA GLU A 428 12.32 23.22 12.17
C GLU A 428 12.43 21.69 12.06
N ASP A 429 11.77 20.94 12.93
CA ASP A 429 11.90 19.48 13.00
C ASP A 429 11.01 18.75 11.95
N CYS A 430 10.00 19.44 11.42
CA CYS A 430 9.08 18.90 10.43
C CYS A 430 9.39 19.44 9.02
N THR A 431 9.09 18.63 8.01
CA THR A 431 9.18 19.08 6.62
C THR A 431 7.78 19.38 6.11
N VAL A 432 7.56 20.61 5.62
CA VAL A 432 6.28 21.05 5.06
C VAL A 432 6.39 21.12 3.55
N ALA A 433 5.42 20.52 2.86
CA ALA A 433 5.34 20.55 1.41
C ALA A 433 3.91 20.88 0.93
N GLN A 434 3.79 21.32 -0.30
CA GLN A 434 2.53 21.59 -0.95
C GLN A 434 2.54 20.98 -2.35
N GLY A 435 1.48 20.26 -2.64
CA GLY A 435 1.17 19.71 -3.94
C GLY A 435 -0.24 20.09 -4.36
N LYS A 436 -0.75 19.35 -5.34
CA LYS A 436 -2.12 19.44 -5.81
C LYS A 436 -2.63 18.05 -6.11
N TYR A 437 -3.94 17.86 -5.94
CA TYR A 437 -4.66 16.67 -6.33
C TYR A 437 -6.07 17.03 -6.80
N TRP A 438 -6.75 16.10 -7.42
CA TRP A 438 -8.09 16.26 -7.97
C TRP A 438 -9.08 15.44 -7.14
N ILE A 439 -10.19 16.06 -6.77
CA ILE A 439 -11.22 15.44 -5.94
C ILE A 439 -12.58 15.43 -6.65
N ASN A 440 -13.41 14.45 -6.30
CA ASN A 440 -14.77 14.37 -6.80
C ASN A 440 -15.70 15.46 -6.20
N ASP A 441 -16.87 15.66 -6.80
CA ASP A 441 -17.85 16.67 -6.38
C ASP A 441 -18.29 16.53 -4.91
N ALA A 442 -18.48 15.30 -4.42
CA ALA A 442 -18.88 15.08 -3.04
C ALA A 442 -17.79 15.52 -2.04
N TYR A 443 -16.54 15.25 -2.35
CA TYR A 443 -15.41 15.69 -1.53
C TYR A 443 -15.23 17.21 -1.58
N TRP A 444 -15.38 17.81 -2.77
CA TRP A 444 -15.31 19.26 -2.92
C TRP A 444 -16.40 19.99 -2.13
N ARG A 445 -17.64 19.49 -2.16
CA ARG A 445 -18.75 20.06 -1.36
C ARG A 445 -18.48 19.95 0.13
N TYR A 446 -17.99 18.79 0.59
CA TYR A 446 -17.58 18.60 1.98
C TYR A 446 -16.56 19.66 2.42
N MET A 447 -15.52 19.90 1.60
CA MET A 447 -14.50 20.93 1.90
C MET A 447 -15.05 22.36 1.88
N ASN A 448 -16.15 22.62 1.17
CA ASN A 448 -16.87 23.90 1.19
C ASN A 448 -17.87 24.05 2.36
N GLY A 449 -18.00 23.03 3.22
CA GLY A 449 -18.99 23.03 4.29
C GLY A 449 -20.44 22.95 3.79
N GLU A 450 -20.66 22.41 2.59
CA GLU A 450 -22.00 22.17 2.06
C GLU A 450 -22.57 20.87 2.65
N ASP A 451 -23.88 20.89 2.99
CA ASP A 451 -24.59 19.69 3.42
C ASP A 451 -24.60 18.64 2.29
N GLN A 452 -24.34 17.39 2.65
CA GLN A 452 -24.22 16.27 1.73
C GLN A 452 -25.44 15.36 1.75
#